data_db201ec68956c09e7e0a67cf871dee49
#
_entry.id   db201ec68956c09e7e0a67cf871dee49
#
_cell.length_a   1.000
_cell.length_b   1.000
_cell.length_c   1.000
_cell.angle_alpha   90.00
_cell.angle_beta   90.00
_cell.angle_gamma   90.00
#
_symmetry.space_group_name_H-M   'P 1'
#
loop_
_entity.id
_entity.type
_entity.pdbx_description
1 polymer ?
#
loop_
_entity_poly.entity_id
_entity_poly.type
_entity_poly.pdbx_seq_one_letter_code
_entity_poly.pdbx_strand_id
1 'polypeptide(L)'
;MIYKYFLVSSWHSSAIALLTFFLVASTGCASKQPVYQDVSAVVASSKAKGTLTQEKGWWQAAIRIKPVKEAAEEKANDPMWQVDLFLAHSVMAPILEKYHEDIILWRFHRRATHDAVGHQFSFIFYSSPQIAKYVFEEIASSTLLEKAKERGFIISEKYDDTTILTRPAISDTSDGNWSTITQKAWPHYIMGVSQMWLTMIDDIIKDNPPPAGDIQSINDLIDYYNEVNEVVKTLWRDEAQHAFLHHLNAVFGYAPMLYYEPRLMRF
;
A
#
# COMPACT_ATOMS: atom_id res chain seq x y z
N MET A 1 30.93 -10.77 -25.69
CA MET A 1 30.98 -11.46 -26.97
C MET A 1 31.24 -12.94 -26.70
N ILE A 2 30.21 -13.80 -26.68
CA ILE A 2 30.17 -15.24 -26.96
C ILE A 2 28.72 -15.70 -26.68
N TYR A 3 27.96 -15.82 -27.78
CA TYR A 3 26.68 -16.52 -27.80
C TYR A 3 26.93 -18.02 -27.82
N LYS A 4 26.27 -18.79 -26.98
CA LYS A 4 26.16 -20.25 -27.12
C LYS A 4 24.70 -20.60 -27.47
N TYR A 5 24.54 -21.04 -28.72
CA TYR A 5 23.35 -21.73 -29.24
C TYR A 5 23.27 -23.12 -28.60
N PHE A 6 22.13 -23.53 -28.10
CA PHE A 6 21.82 -24.93 -27.87
C PHE A 6 20.82 -25.41 -28.92
N LEU A 7 21.26 -26.41 -29.68
CA LEU A 7 20.51 -27.11 -30.69
C LEU A 7 19.46 -28.03 -30.08
N VAL A 8 18.24 -27.95 -30.58
CA VAL A 8 17.15 -28.90 -30.33
C VAL A 8 17.36 -30.13 -31.22
N SER A 9 17.54 -31.29 -30.63
CA SER A 9 17.46 -32.56 -31.34
C SER A 9 16.06 -33.15 -31.25
N SER A 10 15.46 -33.33 -32.42
CA SER A 10 14.22 -34.07 -32.63
C SER A 10 14.44 -35.57 -32.45
N TRP A 11 13.58 -36.24 -31.71
CA TRP A 11 13.41 -37.69 -31.82
C TRP A 11 11.93 -38.02 -32.04
N HIS A 12 11.70 -38.52 -33.26
CA HIS A 12 10.49 -39.22 -33.63
C HIS A 12 10.57 -40.65 -33.12
N SER A 13 9.52 -41.16 -32.52
CA SER A 13 9.21 -42.58 -32.55
C SER A 13 7.72 -42.80 -32.38
N SER A 14 7.16 -43.42 -33.40
CA SER A 14 5.80 -43.93 -33.52
C SER A 14 5.58 -45.11 -32.56
N ALA A 15 4.37 -45.32 -32.07
CA ALA A 15 3.64 -46.59 -32.16
C ALA A 15 2.35 -46.62 -31.36
N ILE A 16 1.24 -46.80 -32.02
CA ILE A 16 0.17 -47.81 -31.89
C ILE A 16 -0.78 -47.74 -30.66
N ALA A 17 -1.97 -47.40 -31.01
CA ALA A 17 -3.32 -47.76 -30.58
C ALA A 17 -3.50 -48.73 -29.40
N LEU A 18 -4.35 -48.35 -28.46
CA LEU A 18 -5.39 -49.23 -27.86
C LEU A 18 -6.62 -48.40 -27.46
N LEU A 19 -7.72 -48.67 -28.17
CA LEU A 19 -9.05 -48.19 -27.89
C LEU A 19 -9.59 -48.95 -26.67
N THR A 20 -9.81 -48.27 -25.55
CA THR A 20 -10.71 -48.83 -24.50
C THR A 20 -11.74 -47.75 -24.15
N PHE A 21 -12.96 -48.07 -24.58
CA PHE A 21 -14.18 -47.34 -24.25
C PHE A 21 -14.41 -47.44 -22.73
N PHE A 22 -14.28 -46.34 -22.01
CA PHE A 22 -14.85 -46.20 -20.68
C PHE A 22 -15.94 -45.16 -20.73
N LEU A 23 -17.18 -45.64 -20.70
CA LEU A 23 -18.35 -44.83 -20.34
C LEU A 23 -18.18 -44.46 -18.85
N VAL A 24 -17.78 -43.24 -18.56
CA VAL A 24 -17.91 -42.66 -17.22
C VAL A 24 -19.10 -41.71 -17.24
N ALA A 25 -20.12 -42.11 -16.48
CA ALA A 25 -21.29 -41.31 -16.21
C ALA A 25 -20.86 -39.91 -15.70
N SER A 26 -21.19 -38.88 -16.45
CA SER A 26 -21.02 -37.46 -16.06
C SER A 26 -22.04 -37.15 -14.96
N THR A 27 -21.67 -37.31 -13.69
CA THR A 27 -22.32 -36.61 -12.61
C THR A 27 -21.90 -35.14 -12.71
N GLY A 28 -22.76 -34.32 -13.31
CA GLY A 28 -22.59 -32.89 -13.37
C GLY A 28 -22.55 -32.29 -11.97
N CYS A 29 -21.37 -31.87 -11.51
CA CYS A 29 -21.27 -30.92 -10.44
C CYS A 29 -21.81 -29.59 -11.00
N ALA A 30 -23.06 -29.30 -10.67
CA ALA A 30 -23.58 -27.94 -10.82
C ALA A 30 -22.75 -27.02 -9.93
N SER A 31 -21.82 -26.29 -10.51
CA SER A 31 -21.14 -25.19 -9.82
C SER A 31 -22.22 -24.17 -9.48
N LYS A 32 -22.53 -24.03 -8.20
CA LYS A 32 -23.33 -22.90 -7.72
C LYS A 32 -22.55 -21.63 -8.10
N GLN A 33 -23.08 -20.91 -9.08
CA GLN A 33 -22.60 -19.53 -9.33
C GLN A 33 -22.75 -18.77 -8.01
N PRO A 34 -21.73 -17.99 -7.60
CA PRO A 34 -21.89 -17.10 -6.48
C PRO A 34 -23.05 -16.14 -6.83
N VAL A 35 -24.12 -16.19 -6.03
CA VAL A 35 -25.18 -15.20 -6.09
C VAL A 35 -24.52 -13.88 -5.73
N TYR A 36 -24.37 -13.00 -6.71
CA TYR A 36 -23.98 -11.61 -6.49
C TYR A 36 -25.15 -11.01 -5.69
N GLN A 37 -25.02 -10.96 -4.37
CA GLN A 37 -25.94 -10.22 -3.55
C GLN A 37 -25.80 -8.76 -3.92
N ASP A 38 -26.90 -8.16 -4.37
CA ASP A 38 -26.96 -6.75 -4.69
C ASP A 38 -26.53 -5.94 -3.47
N VAL A 39 -25.36 -5.33 -3.54
CA VAL A 39 -24.77 -4.52 -2.46
C VAL A 39 -25.72 -3.38 -2.08
N SER A 40 -26.57 -2.95 -3.02
CA SER A 40 -27.63 -1.96 -2.78
C SER A 40 -28.68 -2.43 -1.77
N ALA A 41 -28.97 -3.74 -1.71
CA ALA A 41 -29.94 -4.31 -0.77
C ALA A 41 -29.36 -4.39 0.66
N VAL A 42 -28.06 -4.62 0.81
CA VAL A 42 -27.39 -4.63 2.11
C VAL A 42 -27.35 -3.23 2.74
N VAL A 43 -27.15 -2.19 1.93
CA VAL A 43 -27.18 -0.79 2.39
C VAL A 43 -28.60 -0.37 2.79
N ALA A 44 -29.64 -0.89 2.12
CA ALA A 44 -31.04 -0.57 2.47
C ALA A 44 -31.53 -1.27 3.75
N SER A 45 -31.01 -2.47 4.05
CA SER A 45 -31.41 -3.25 5.24
C SER A 45 -30.83 -2.70 6.56
N SER A 46 -29.74 -1.93 6.50
CA SER A 46 -29.15 -1.31 7.69
C SER A 46 -29.90 -0.07 8.21
N LYS A 47 -30.88 0.43 7.45
CA LYS A 47 -31.70 1.59 7.85
C LYS A 47 -32.77 1.31 8.91
N ALA A 48 -32.92 0.08 9.38
CA ALA A 48 -34.03 -0.34 10.26
C ALA A 48 -33.66 -0.48 11.75
N LYS A 49 -32.42 -0.20 12.15
CA LYS A 49 -32.07 -0.05 13.58
C LYS A 49 -31.52 1.34 13.79
N GLY A 50 -32.22 2.14 14.60
CA GLY A 50 -31.87 3.52 14.94
C GLY A 50 -30.54 3.68 15.69
N THR A 51 -29.46 3.27 15.06
CA THR A 51 -28.11 3.68 15.41
C THR A 51 -27.89 4.97 14.63
N LEU A 52 -27.67 6.08 15.34
CA LEU A 52 -27.17 7.31 14.75
C LEU A 52 -25.98 6.91 13.87
N THR A 53 -26.15 6.90 12.57
CA THR A 53 -25.05 6.70 11.62
C THR A 53 -24.14 7.88 11.80
N GLN A 54 -23.09 7.70 12.58
CA GLN A 54 -22.09 8.73 12.80
C GLN A 54 -21.50 9.09 11.44
N GLU A 55 -21.62 10.35 11.04
CA GLU A 55 -21.05 10.82 9.77
C GLU A 55 -19.58 10.44 9.70
N LYS A 56 -19.15 9.95 8.55
CA LYS A 56 -17.77 9.53 8.30
C LYS A 56 -17.11 10.48 7.31
N GLY A 57 -15.81 10.56 7.36
CA GLY A 57 -15.01 11.33 6.41
C GLY A 57 -13.55 10.97 6.42
N TRP A 58 -12.81 11.62 5.56
CA TRP A 58 -11.37 11.47 5.44
C TRP A 58 -10.63 12.33 6.43
N TRP A 59 -9.66 11.71 7.07
CA TRP A 59 -8.77 12.31 8.08
C TRP A 59 -7.33 12.07 7.70
N GLN A 60 -6.45 12.98 8.10
CA GLN A 60 -5.02 12.90 7.78
C GLN A 60 -4.16 13.17 9.01
N ALA A 61 -3.20 12.29 9.25
CA ALA A 61 -2.02 12.53 10.03
C ALA A 61 -0.83 12.74 9.08
N ALA A 62 -0.21 13.90 9.12
CA ALA A 62 0.91 14.28 8.26
C ALA A 62 2.19 14.45 9.11
N ILE A 63 3.23 13.70 8.80
CA ILE A 63 4.50 13.68 9.53
C ILE A 63 5.61 14.16 8.60
N ARG A 64 6.24 15.29 8.93
CA ARG A 64 7.37 15.84 8.19
C ARG A 64 8.67 15.17 8.64
N ILE A 65 9.40 14.66 7.67
CA ILE A 65 10.66 13.95 7.88
C ILE A 65 11.81 14.88 7.50
N LYS A 66 12.89 14.81 8.27
CA LYS A 66 14.09 15.59 8.01
C LYS A 66 14.78 15.09 6.74
N PRO A 67 15.15 15.96 5.80
CA PRO A 67 15.97 15.55 4.67
C PRO A 67 17.39 15.21 5.13
N VAL A 68 18.04 14.28 4.43
CA VAL A 68 19.48 14.02 4.63
C VAL A 68 20.25 15.27 4.17
N LYS A 69 21.02 15.86 5.08
CA LYS A 69 21.98 16.92 4.75
C LYS A 69 23.34 16.26 4.50
N GLU A 70 23.62 15.85 3.29
CA GLU A 70 25.00 15.58 2.91
C GLU A 70 25.65 16.90 2.47
N ALA A 71 26.74 17.25 3.14
CA ALA A 71 27.53 18.42 2.84
C ALA A 71 28.29 18.17 1.53
N ALA A 72 27.95 18.88 0.47
CA ALA A 72 28.75 19.13 -0.71
C ALA A 72 28.35 18.62 -2.10
N GLU A 73 27.28 17.84 -2.30
CA GLU A 73 26.88 17.44 -3.66
C GLU A 73 25.36 17.52 -3.90
N GLU A 74 24.93 17.51 -5.18
CA GLU A 74 23.53 17.56 -5.66
C GLU A 74 22.56 16.51 -5.05
N LYS A 75 23.08 15.56 -4.27
CA LYS A 75 22.31 14.57 -3.51
C LYS A 75 21.83 15.05 -2.12
N ALA A 76 22.07 16.30 -1.78
CA ALA A 76 21.83 16.87 -0.44
C ALA A 76 20.38 16.86 0.06
N ASN A 77 19.43 16.31 -0.71
CA ASN A 77 18.01 16.27 -0.39
C ASN A 77 17.36 14.90 -0.64
N ASP A 78 18.12 13.80 -0.60
CA ASP A 78 17.49 12.48 -0.74
C ASP A 78 16.55 12.22 0.43
N PRO A 79 15.31 11.77 0.18
CA PRO A 79 14.37 11.45 1.23
C PRO A 79 14.87 10.29 2.08
N MET A 80 14.64 10.36 3.38
CA MET A 80 14.87 9.24 4.31
C MET A 80 13.74 8.22 4.20
N TRP A 81 13.70 7.48 3.09
CA TRP A 81 12.63 6.52 2.79
C TRP A 81 12.46 5.44 3.86
N GLN A 82 13.51 5.05 4.57
CA GLN A 82 13.47 4.12 5.70
C GLN A 82 12.62 4.63 6.86
N VAL A 83 12.53 5.94 7.05
CA VAL A 83 11.67 6.53 8.08
C VAL A 83 10.20 6.35 7.73
N ASP A 84 9.84 6.38 6.43
CA ASP A 84 8.47 6.08 6.00
C ASP A 84 8.09 4.62 6.33
N LEU A 85 9.00 3.66 6.11
CA LEU A 85 8.76 2.26 6.44
C LEU A 85 8.59 2.08 7.95
N PHE A 86 9.47 2.70 8.73
CA PHE A 86 9.37 2.72 10.18
C PHE A 86 8.01 3.27 10.65
N LEU A 87 7.58 4.42 10.12
CA LEU A 87 6.28 5.01 10.46
C LEU A 87 5.12 4.10 10.08
N ALA A 88 5.14 3.57 8.85
CA ALA A 88 4.07 2.70 8.36
C ALA A 88 3.94 1.42 9.20
N HIS A 89 5.06 0.74 9.47
CA HIS A 89 5.06 -0.57 10.11
C HIS A 89 5.04 -0.48 11.64
N SER A 90 5.92 0.32 12.26
CA SER A 90 6.02 0.35 13.72
C SER A 90 5.01 1.27 14.41
N VAL A 91 4.45 2.25 13.71
CA VAL A 91 3.51 3.23 14.30
C VAL A 91 2.11 3.03 13.78
N MET A 92 1.91 2.96 12.44
CA MET A 92 0.57 2.95 11.85
C MET A 92 -0.05 1.55 11.76
N ALA A 93 0.73 0.49 11.51
CA ALA A 93 0.20 -0.86 11.38
C ALA A 93 -0.51 -1.36 12.66
N PRO A 94 0.01 -1.19 13.88
CA PRO A 94 -0.70 -1.56 15.10
C PRO A 94 -2.02 -0.80 15.29
N ILE A 95 -2.08 0.47 14.84
CA ILE A 95 -3.29 1.29 14.90
C ILE A 95 -4.32 0.78 13.87
N LEU A 96 -3.88 0.46 12.66
CA LEU A 96 -4.75 -0.14 11.64
C LEU A 96 -5.33 -1.47 12.12
N GLU A 97 -4.53 -2.33 12.73
CA GLU A 97 -5.00 -3.59 13.31
C GLU A 97 -6.04 -3.36 14.39
N LYS A 98 -5.79 -2.42 15.30
CA LYS A 98 -6.71 -2.10 16.41
C LYS A 98 -8.06 -1.54 15.94
N TYR A 99 -8.06 -0.71 14.90
CA TYR A 99 -9.26 -0.02 14.40
C TYR A 99 -9.74 -0.56 13.04
N HIS A 100 -9.38 -1.78 12.68
CA HIS A 100 -9.67 -2.36 11.35
C HIS A 100 -11.17 -2.40 11.00
N GLU A 101 -12.06 -2.53 12.00
CA GLU A 101 -13.51 -2.53 11.78
C GLU A 101 -14.08 -1.11 11.57
N ASP A 102 -13.41 -0.09 12.08
CA ASP A 102 -13.86 1.30 12.08
C ASP A 102 -13.26 2.11 10.92
N ILE A 103 -12.05 1.77 10.50
CA ILE A 103 -11.35 2.38 9.36
C ILE A 103 -11.72 1.63 8.09
N ILE A 104 -12.65 2.19 7.30
CA ILE A 104 -13.18 1.52 6.11
C ILE A 104 -12.20 1.57 4.94
N LEU A 105 -11.57 2.72 4.74
CA LEU A 105 -10.58 2.96 3.69
C LEU A 105 -9.40 3.70 4.29
N TRP A 106 -8.21 3.40 3.78
CA TRP A 106 -7.00 4.08 4.22
C TRP A 106 -5.92 4.01 3.15
N ARG A 107 -4.92 4.87 3.27
CA ARG A 107 -3.73 4.84 2.42
C ARG A 107 -2.56 5.56 3.06
N PHE A 108 -1.38 5.20 2.63
CA PHE A 108 -0.20 6.00 2.84
C PHE A 108 0.04 6.92 1.65
N HIS A 109 0.57 8.11 1.92
CA HIS A 109 1.05 9.00 0.89
C HIS A 109 2.46 9.47 1.27
N ARG A 110 3.41 9.16 0.42
CA ARG A 110 4.83 9.49 0.57
C ARG A 110 5.15 10.62 -0.40
N ARG A 111 5.52 11.77 0.13
CA ARG A 111 5.84 12.94 -0.68
C ARG A 111 7.36 13.10 -0.75
N ALA A 112 7.90 13.24 -1.97
CA ALA A 112 9.30 13.50 -2.21
C ALA A 112 9.71 14.94 -1.82
N THR A 113 11.02 15.20 -1.73
CA THR A 113 11.61 16.43 -1.21
C THR A 113 11.54 17.64 -2.14
N HIS A 114 11.10 17.47 -3.38
CA HIS A 114 11.24 18.50 -4.43
C HIS A 114 10.15 19.58 -4.43
N ASP A 115 9.22 19.55 -3.50
CA ASP A 115 8.23 20.61 -3.35
C ASP A 115 8.47 21.46 -2.08
N ALA A 116 7.72 22.56 -1.96
CA ALA A 116 7.86 23.51 -0.84
C ALA A 116 7.54 22.88 0.53
N VAL A 117 6.86 21.76 0.58
CA VAL A 117 6.53 21.03 1.82
C VAL A 117 7.69 20.15 2.27
N GLY A 118 8.51 19.66 1.32
CA GLY A 118 9.57 18.70 1.56
C GLY A 118 9.07 17.28 1.79
N HIS A 119 9.96 16.39 2.32
CA HIS A 119 9.62 15.01 2.58
C HIS A 119 8.56 14.88 3.67
N GLN A 120 7.43 14.27 3.32
CA GLN A 120 6.30 14.06 4.22
C GLN A 120 5.70 12.67 4.04
N PHE A 121 5.53 11.95 5.13
CA PHE A 121 4.69 10.77 5.22
C PHE A 121 3.30 11.16 5.72
N SER A 122 2.26 10.66 5.07
CA SER A 122 0.87 10.90 5.50
C SER A 122 0.11 9.60 5.61
N PHE A 123 -0.56 9.42 6.75
CA PHE A 123 -1.58 8.41 6.94
C PHE A 123 -2.95 9.06 6.74
N ILE A 124 -3.69 8.60 5.74
CA ILE A 124 -4.99 9.15 5.34
C ILE A 124 -6.01 8.01 5.46
N PHE A 125 -7.09 8.22 6.22
CA PHE A 125 -8.05 7.17 6.52
C PHE A 125 -9.49 7.70 6.60
N TYR A 126 -10.45 6.82 6.33
CA TYR A 126 -11.88 7.14 6.32
C TYR A 126 -12.58 6.48 7.50
N SER A 127 -13.05 7.30 8.42
CA SER A 127 -13.71 6.86 9.67
C SER A 127 -14.65 7.93 10.23
N SER A 128 -15.28 7.64 11.37
CA SER A 128 -15.98 8.68 12.14
C SER A 128 -15.00 9.67 12.79
N PRO A 129 -15.43 10.91 13.10
CA PRO A 129 -14.62 11.90 13.82
C PRO A 129 -14.08 11.38 15.16
N GLN A 130 -14.88 10.59 15.87
CA GLN A 130 -14.50 10.03 17.16
C GLN A 130 -13.35 9.03 17.04
N ILE A 131 -13.41 8.14 16.04
CA ILE A 131 -12.30 7.20 15.75
C ILE A 131 -11.07 7.96 15.31
N ALA A 132 -11.23 8.98 14.46
CA ALA A 132 -10.11 9.82 14.03
C ALA A 132 -9.38 10.47 15.21
N LYS A 133 -10.13 10.96 16.19
CA LYS A 133 -9.56 11.51 17.43
C LYS A 133 -8.73 10.46 18.17
N TYR A 134 -9.25 9.26 18.36
CA TYR A 134 -8.51 8.18 19.04
C TYR A 134 -7.25 7.78 18.27
N VAL A 135 -7.34 7.65 16.96
CA VAL A 135 -6.19 7.36 16.10
C VAL A 135 -5.11 8.44 16.26
N PHE A 136 -5.48 9.71 16.25
CA PHE A 136 -4.53 10.81 16.42
C PHE A 136 -3.89 10.84 17.81
N GLU A 137 -4.67 10.56 18.86
CA GLU A 137 -4.17 10.44 20.22
C GLU A 137 -3.15 9.29 20.35
N GLU A 138 -3.41 8.15 19.73
CA GLU A 138 -2.47 7.02 19.73
C GLU A 138 -1.19 7.31 18.94
N ILE A 139 -1.31 7.93 17.77
CA ILE A 139 -0.12 8.36 17.01
C ILE A 139 0.71 9.32 17.85
N ALA A 140 0.09 10.35 18.42
CA ALA A 140 0.76 11.38 19.22
C ALA A 140 1.40 10.83 20.51
N SER A 141 0.83 9.78 21.10
CA SER A 141 1.35 9.12 22.30
C SER A 141 2.37 8.00 22.02
N SER A 142 2.70 7.74 20.75
CA SER A 142 3.66 6.72 20.40
C SER A 142 5.06 7.06 20.91
N THR A 143 5.60 6.23 21.81
CA THR A 143 6.96 6.39 22.34
C THR A 143 8.03 6.26 21.26
N LEU A 144 7.77 5.49 20.19
CA LEU A 144 8.66 5.36 19.05
C LEU A 144 8.69 6.65 18.22
N LEU A 145 7.52 7.27 18.00
CA LEU A 145 7.42 8.54 17.30
C LEU A 145 8.13 9.66 18.10
N GLU A 146 7.95 9.69 19.42
CA GLU A 146 8.61 10.64 20.29
C GLU A 146 10.14 10.52 20.22
N LYS A 147 10.67 9.30 20.37
CA LYS A 147 12.12 9.05 20.22
C LYS A 147 12.66 9.45 18.85
N ALA A 148 11.89 9.23 17.79
CA ALA A 148 12.29 9.65 16.44
C ALA A 148 12.33 11.18 16.29
N LYS A 149 11.43 11.91 16.97
CA LYS A 149 11.47 13.39 17.04
C LYS A 149 12.67 13.88 17.85
N GLU A 150 12.92 13.30 19.01
CA GLU A 150 14.08 13.65 19.85
C GLU A 150 15.41 13.50 19.11
N ARG A 151 15.55 12.47 18.27
CA ARG A 151 16.73 12.24 17.42
C ARG A 151 16.73 13.08 16.14
N GLY A 152 15.67 13.83 15.89
CA GLY A 152 15.56 14.75 14.78
C GLY A 152 15.30 14.08 13.43
N PHE A 153 14.81 12.84 13.37
CA PHE A 153 14.32 12.22 12.15
C PHE A 153 13.00 12.86 11.70
N ILE A 154 12.20 13.30 12.65
CA ILE A 154 10.89 13.92 12.43
C ILE A 154 10.95 15.40 12.85
N ILE A 155 10.49 16.28 11.95
CA ILE A 155 10.47 17.72 12.16
C ILE A 155 9.20 18.17 12.87
N SER A 156 8.04 17.65 12.42
CA SER A 156 6.73 18.04 12.92
C SER A 156 5.67 17.02 12.54
N GLU A 157 4.58 17.05 13.29
CA GLU A 157 3.33 16.33 13.01
C GLU A 157 2.20 17.35 12.87
N LYS A 158 1.23 17.01 12.03
CA LYS A 158 0.00 17.76 11.85
C LYS A 158 -1.15 16.79 11.70
N TYR A 159 -2.22 17.03 12.44
CA TYR A 159 -3.46 16.27 12.38
C TYR A 159 -4.60 17.17 11.91
N ASP A 160 -5.57 16.58 11.23
CA ASP A 160 -6.80 17.29 10.91
C ASP A 160 -7.61 17.58 12.18
N ASP A 161 -8.38 18.67 12.17
CA ASP A 161 -9.30 19.02 13.25
C ASP A 161 -10.55 18.11 13.17
N THR A 162 -10.69 17.22 14.14
CA THR A 162 -11.81 16.25 14.21
C THR A 162 -13.14 16.89 14.57
N THR A 163 -13.19 18.17 14.89
CA THR A 163 -14.45 18.91 15.13
C THR A 163 -15.13 19.38 13.83
N ILE A 164 -14.40 19.36 12.70
CA ILE A 164 -14.87 19.88 11.42
C ILE A 164 -14.74 18.79 10.34
N LEU A 165 -15.87 18.26 9.87
CA LEU A 165 -15.88 17.27 8.80
C LEU A 165 -15.80 17.95 7.43
N THR A 166 -14.59 18.06 6.88
CA THR A 166 -14.33 18.77 5.62
C THR A 166 -14.40 17.87 4.37
N ARG A 167 -14.27 16.55 4.53
CA ARG A 167 -14.14 15.59 3.42
C ARG A 167 -15.03 14.36 3.66
N PRO A 168 -16.39 14.52 3.57
CA PRO A 168 -17.34 13.45 3.87
C PRO A 168 -17.46 12.38 2.77
N ALA A 169 -17.24 12.73 1.49
CA ALA A 169 -17.40 11.78 0.40
C ALA A 169 -16.15 10.92 0.20
N ILE A 170 -16.34 9.65 -0.17
CA ILE A 170 -15.23 8.72 -0.45
C ILE A 170 -14.27 9.27 -1.52
N SER A 171 -14.80 10.00 -2.51
CA SER A 171 -14.05 10.62 -3.60
C SER A 171 -13.23 11.86 -3.21
N ASP A 172 -13.40 12.41 -2.01
CA ASP A 172 -12.84 13.72 -1.63
C ASP A 172 -11.31 13.76 -1.51
N THR A 173 -10.65 12.61 -1.56
CA THR A 173 -9.18 12.51 -1.62
C THR A 173 -8.64 12.15 -3.00
N SER A 174 -9.49 12.12 -4.02
CA SER A 174 -9.13 11.89 -5.41
C SER A 174 -8.84 13.20 -6.13
N ASP A 175 -8.13 13.13 -7.26
CA ASP A 175 -7.87 14.31 -8.08
C ASP A 175 -9.19 14.81 -8.70
N GLY A 176 -9.52 16.09 -8.47
CA GLY A 176 -10.75 16.72 -8.98
C GLY A 176 -10.81 16.82 -10.51
N ASN A 177 -9.69 16.68 -11.21
CA ASN A 177 -9.62 16.69 -12.67
C ASN A 177 -10.02 15.35 -13.30
N TRP A 178 -10.10 14.27 -12.52
CA TRP A 178 -10.52 12.98 -13.04
C TRP A 178 -12.03 12.89 -13.23
N SER A 179 -12.46 11.92 -14.04
CA SER A 179 -13.88 11.60 -14.13
C SER A 179 -14.43 11.15 -12.77
N THR A 180 -15.70 11.38 -12.51
CA THR A 180 -16.37 10.95 -11.27
C THR A 180 -16.24 9.43 -11.03
N ILE A 181 -16.20 8.63 -12.12
CA ILE A 181 -16.00 7.18 -12.03
C ILE A 181 -14.59 6.88 -11.47
N THR A 182 -13.57 7.51 -12.02
CA THR A 182 -12.18 7.34 -11.56
C THR A 182 -12.00 7.84 -10.12
N GLN A 183 -12.59 9.00 -9.79
CA GLN A 183 -12.55 9.56 -8.43
C GLN A 183 -13.12 8.59 -7.39
N LYS A 184 -14.21 7.89 -7.69
CA LYS A 184 -14.82 6.90 -6.79
C LYS A 184 -14.02 5.60 -6.69
N ALA A 185 -13.35 5.17 -7.75
CA ALA A 185 -12.57 3.94 -7.78
C ALA A 185 -11.18 4.10 -7.11
N TRP A 186 -10.58 5.28 -7.21
CA TRP A 186 -9.23 5.57 -6.74
C TRP A 186 -8.96 5.21 -5.28
N PRO A 187 -9.81 5.54 -4.29
CA PRO A 187 -9.54 5.22 -2.90
C PRO A 187 -9.38 3.72 -2.62
N HIS A 188 -10.13 2.88 -3.32
CA HIS A 188 -10.02 1.42 -3.22
C HIS A 188 -8.71 0.90 -3.83
N TYR A 189 -8.34 1.43 -5.00
CA TYR A 189 -7.09 1.08 -5.65
C TYR A 189 -5.87 1.43 -4.78
N ILE A 190 -5.79 2.67 -4.31
CA ILE A 190 -4.62 3.14 -3.56
C ILE A 190 -4.53 2.53 -2.16
N MET A 191 -5.67 2.11 -1.58
CA MET A 191 -5.68 1.30 -0.36
C MET A 191 -5.01 -0.05 -0.62
N GLY A 192 -5.37 -0.74 -1.71
CA GLY A 192 -4.75 -2.01 -2.08
C GLY A 192 -3.24 -1.89 -2.30
N VAL A 193 -2.78 -0.80 -2.94
CA VAL A 193 -1.35 -0.51 -3.11
C VAL A 193 -0.66 -0.29 -1.77
N SER A 194 -1.29 0.44 -0.86
CA SER A 194 -0.73 0.70 0.48
C SER A 194 -0.68 -0.56 1.33
N GLN A 195 -1.73 -1.41 1.25
CA GLN A 195 -1.77 -2.71 1.92
C GLN A 195 -0.68 -3.65 1.40
N MET A 196 -0.53 -3.74 0.08
CA MET A 196 0.52 -4.54 -0.56
C MET A 196 1.91 -4.12 -0.07
N TRP A 197 2.19 -2.81 -0.07
CA TRP A 197 3.47 -2.29 0.39
C TRP A 197 3.73 -2.60 1.87
N LEU A 198 2.71 -2.45 2.72
CA LEU A 198 2.82 -2.78 4.15
C LEU A 198 3.04 -4.29 4.37
N THR A 199 2.35 -5.14 3.60
CA THR A 199 2.52 -6.60 3.64
C THR A 199 3.95 -7.01 3.24
N MET A 200 4.51 -6.40 2.19
CA MET A 200 5.90 -6.65 1.80
C MET A 200 6.89 -6.31 2.93
N ILE A 201 6.69 -5.17 3.60
CA ILE A 201 7.53 -4.76 4.73
C ILE A 201 7.43 -5.79 5.88
N ASP A 202 6.21 -6.16 6.25
CA ASP A 202 5.93 -7.10 7.33
C ASP A 202 6.54 -8.48 7.07
N ASP A 203 6.40 -9.01 5.85
CA ASP A 203 6.94 -10.31 5.47
C ASP A 203 8.49 -10.29 5.42
N ILE A 204 9.11 -9.22 4.90
CA ILE A 204 10.56 -9.06 4.92
C ILE A 204 11.09 -9.07 6.36
N ILE A 205 10.41 -8.37 7.28
CA ILE A 205 10.79 -8.28 8.69
C ILE A 205 10.62 -9.64 9.40
N LYS A 206 9.57 -10.40 9.08
CA LYS A 206 9.35 -11.75 9.61
C LYS A 206 10.42 -12.74 9.16
N ASP A 207 10.82 -12.64 7.89
CA ASP A 207 11.83 -13.52 7.31
C ASP A 207 13.26 -13.16 7.77
N ASN A 208 13.49 -11.88 8.06
CA ASN A 208 14.80 -11.36 8.49
C ASN A 208 14.62 -10.47 9.72
N PRO A 209 14.22 -11.03 10.87
CA PRO A 209 14.08 -10.25 12.10
C PRO A 209 15.45 -9.70 12.53
N PRO A 210 15.46 -8.50 13.14
CA PRO A 210 16.72 -7.97 13.66
C PRO A 210 17.30 -8.92 14.72
N PRO A 211 18.62 -9.14 14.74
CA PRO A 211 19.24 -9.99 15.74
C PRO A 211 18.88 -9.55 17.16
N ALA A 212 18.67 -10.52 18.04
CA ALA A 212 18.30 -10.24 19.43
C ALA A 212 19.35 -9.37 20.13
N GLY A 213 18.97 -8.18 20.56
CA GLY A 213 19.86 -7.23 21.23
C GLY A 213 20.51 -6.17 20.34
N ASP A 214 20.39 -6.26 19.03
CA ASP A 214 20.97 -5.25 18.11
C ASP A 214 20.20 -3.92 18.13
N ILE A 215 18.88 -3.96 18.34
CA ILE A 215 18.08 -2.74 18.45
C ILE A 215 18.06 -2.24 19.90
N GLN A 216 18.97 -1.36 20.24
CA GLN A 216 19.07 -0.72 21.56
C GLN A 216 18.61 0.75 21.53
N SER A 217 18.53 1.33 20.35
CA SER A 217 18.14 2.72 20.14
C SER A 217 17.21 2.90 18.94
N ILE A 218 16.60 4.09 18.83
CA ILE A 218 15.82 4.46 17.64
C ILE A 218 16.70 4.56 16.39
N ASN A 219 17.99 4.87 16.53
CA ASN A 219 18.91 4.91 15.39
C ASN A 219 19.10 3.50 14.82
N ASP A 220 19.36 2.50 15.68
CA ASP A 220 19.52 1.10 15.24
C ASP A 220 18.24 0.62 14.54
N LEU A 221 17.07 1.02 15.06
CA LEU A 221 15.79 0.71 14.43
C LEU A 221 15.64 1.36 13.06
N ILE A 222 16.01 2.62 12.88
CA ILE A 222 15.96 3.31 11.59
C ILE A 222 16.98 2.72 10.62
N ASP A 223 18.17 2.34 11.08
CA ASP A 223 19.20 1.68 10.27
C ASP A 223 18.69 0.30 9.79
N TYR A 224 18.05 -0.46 10.66
CA TYR A 224 17.39 -1.71 10.28
C TYR A 224 16.31 -1.49 9.21
N TYR A 225 15.46 -0.46 9.34
CA TYR A 225 14.50 -0.12 8.30
C TYR A 225 15.15 0.34 6.99
N ASN A 226 16.38 0.82 7.02
CA ASN A 226 17.13 1.09 5.80
C ASN A 226 17.47 -0.21 5.06
N GLU A 227 17.88 -1.26 5.78
CA GLU A 227 18.09 -2.58 5.18
C GLU A 227 16.80 -3.15 4.59
N VAL A 228 15.70 -3.09 5.33
CA VAL A 228 14.36 -3.49 4.84
C VAL A 228 13.97 -2.71 3.57
N ASN A 229 14.23 -1.41 3.53
CA ASN A 229 13.92 -0.57 2.37
C ASN A 229 14.73 -0.96 1.13
N GLU A 230 15.99 -1.36 1.27
CA GLU A 230 16.80 -1.86 0.15
C GLU A 230 16.25 -3.18 -0.40
N VAL A 231 15.77 -4.07 0.47
CA VAL A 231 15.09 -5.30 0.03
C VAL A 231 13.79 -4.98 -0.70
N VAL A 232 12.94 -4.07 -0.17
CA VAL A 232 11.70 -3.61 -0.83
C VAL A 232 11.99 -3.04 -2.23
N LYS A 233 13.03 -2.19 -2.35
CA LYS A 233 13.44 -1.62 -3.65
C LYS A 233 13.88 -2.70 -4.64
N THR A 234 14.61 -3.69 -4.16
CA THR A 234 15.10 -4.80 -4.99
C THR A 234 13.93 -5.65 -5.49
N LEU A 235 13.03 -6.07 -4.60
CA LEU A 235 11.82 -6.81 -4.97
C LEU A 235 10.95 -6.02 -5.94
N TRP A 236 10.77 -4.72 -5.71
CA TRP A 236 10.03 -3.87 -6.64
C TRP A 236 10.63 -3.86 -8.03
N ARG A 237 11.95 -3.65 -8.13
CA ARG A 237 12.66 -3.54 -9.42
C ARG A 237 12.68 -4.86 -10.17
N ASP A 238 12.95 -5.96 -9.48
CA ASP A 238 13.32 -7.22 -10.12
C ASP A 238 12.08 -8.12 -10.36
N GLU A 239 11.00 -7.98 -9.57
CA GLU A 239 9.84 -8.87 -9.63
C GLU A 239 8.50 -8.11 -9.63
N ALA A 240 8.26 -7.32 -8.58
CA ALA A 240 6.94 -6.80 -8.26
C ALA A 240 6.43 -5.79 -9.30
N GLN A 241 7.32 -4.97 -9.87
CA GLN A 241 6.95 -4.01 -10.91
C GLN A 241 6.32 -4.71 -12.11
N HIS A 242 6.95 -5.79 -12.60
CA HIS A 242 6.39 -6.57 -13.68
C HIS A 242 5.10 -7.28 -13.26
N ALA A 243 5.12 -8.01 -12.15
CA ALA A 243 3.98 -8.81 -11.70
C ALA A 243 2.74 -7.94 -11.48
N PHE A 244 2.86 -6.85 -10.73
CA PHE A 244 1.70 -6.02 -10.36
C PHE A 244 1.17 -5.21 -11.54
N LEU A 245 2.04 -4.60 -12.35
CA LEU A 245 1.60 -3.83 -13.51
C LEU A 245 1.03 -4.73 -14.61
N HIS A 246 1.61 -5.93 -14.81
CA HIS A 246 1.08 -6.90 -15.75
C HIS A 246 -0.32 -7.36 -15.36
N HIS A 247 -0.51 -7.77 -14.09
CA HIS A 247 -1.81 -8.25 -13.63
C HIS A 247 -2.84 -7.12 -13.53
N LEU A 248 -2.43 -5.90 -13.16
CA LEU A 248 -3.29 -4.73 -13.24
C LEU A 248 -3.80 -4.53 -14.67
N ASN A 249 -2.90 -4.57 -15.65
CA ASN A 249 -3.27 -4.41 -17.07
C ASN A 249 -4.16 -5.56 -17.55
N ALA A 250 -3.94 -6.78 -17.07
CA ALA A 250 -4.79 -7.94 -17.39
C ALA A 250 -6.25 -7.73 -16.98
N VAL A 251 -6.50 -7.13 -15.79
CA VAL A 251 -7.86 -6.80 -15.32
C VAL A 251 -8.57 -5.84 -16.27
N PHE A 252 -7.83 -4.95 -16.92
CA PHE A 252 -8.36 -4.03 -17.94
C PHE A 252 -8.27 -4.58 -19.37
N GLY A 253 -8.10 -5.90 -19.54
CA GLY A 253 -8.11 -6.58 -20.84
C GLY A 253 -6.89 -6.29 -21.70
N TYR A 254 -5.74 -6.04 -21.10
CA TYR A 254 -4.49 -5.68 -21.78
C TYR A 254 -4.65 -4.45 -22.68
N ALA A 255 -5.42 -3.46 -22.24
CA ALA A 255 -5.55 -2.21 -22.98
C ALA A 255 -4.16 -1.59 -23.22
N PRO A 256 -3.82 -1.20 -24.48
CA PRO A 256 -2.52 -0.62 -24.76
C PRO A 256 -2.27 0.65 -23.93
N MET A 257 -1.15 0.68 -23.23
CA MET A 257 -0.68 1.92 -22.59
C MET A 257 0.14 2.69 -23.63
N LEU A 258 -0.25 3.93 -23.92
CA LEU A 258 0.47 4.81 -24.83
C LEU A 258 1.64 5.46 -24.10
N TYR A 259 2.86 5.00 -24.40
CA TYR A 259 4.08 5.70 -24.01
C TYR A 259 4.52 6.58 -25.19
N TYR A 260 4.40 7.89 -25.01
CA TYR A 260 4.76 8.83 -26.09
C TYR A 260 6.26 9.00 -26.29
N GLU A 261 7.09 8.70 -25.29
CA GLU A 261 8.56 8.60 -25.35
C GLU A 261 9.06 7.92 -24.07
N PRO A 262 10.18 7.21 -24.10
CA PRO A 262 10.80 6.70 -22.89
C PRO A 262 11.42 7.87 -22.12
N ARG A 263 10.63 8.51 -21.26
CA ARG A 263 11.10 9.49 -20.29
C ARG A 263 11.17 8.85 -18.92
N LEU A 264 12.35 8.97 -18.30
CA LEU A 264 12.49 8.64 -16.89
C LEU A 264 11.61 9.64 -16.10
N MET A 265 10.44 9.18 -15.63
CA MET A 265 9.64 9.97 -14.72
C MET A 265 10.25 9.89 -13.33
N ARG A 266 10.74 11.01 -12.83
CA ARG A 266 11.06 11.21 -11.41
C ARG A 266 9.84 11.84 -10.76
N PHE A 267 9.27 11.13 -9.83
CA PHE A 267 8.14 11.63 -9.03
C PHE A 267 8.65 12.36 -7.80
#